data_3edf1357486143ea960b913fb9831bd3
#
_entry.id   3edf1357486143ea960b913fb9831bd3
#
_cell.length_a   1.000
_cell.length_b   1.000
_cell.length_c   1.000
_cell.angle_alpha   90.00
_cell.angle_beta   90.00
_cell.angle_gamma   90.00
#
_symmetry.space_group_name_H-M   'P 1'
#
loop_
_entity.id
_entity.type
_entity.pdbx_description
1 polymer ?
#
loop_
_entity_poly.entity_id
_entity_poly.type
_entity_poly.pdbx_seq_one_letter_code
_entity_poly.pdbx_strand_id
1 'polypeptide(L)'
;DVLGSRGLGDVYKRQPLKIDISTGDAITPKEVRYSFKLMLEDRSIDIWAYNLETVLAEKLETIITRTTTNTRMRDFYDIYILDQLHGNTLNRQTLYDALLATAKKRGTERHLAEAVDILNEVESSPVMQKLWESYRRKFSYAADLEWNIIMGAVRSLYALSEKESSL
;
A
#
# COMPACT_ATOMS: atom_id res chain seq x y z
N ASP A 1 26.48 19.25 -54.88
CA ASP A 1 26.25 19.53 -53.46
C ASP A 1 25.07 18.72 -52.96
N VAL A 2 25.36 17.58 -52.38
CA VAL A 2 24.36 16.68 -51.77
C VAL A 2 24.22 17.12 -50.33
N LEU A 3 23.24 17.91 -50.03
CA LEU A 3 22.78 18.19 -48.66
C LEU A 3 22.16 16.89 -48.11
N GLY A 4 22.96 16.11 -47.38
CA GLY A 4 22.47 14.99 -46.62
C GLY A 4 21.48 15.44 -45.54
N SER A 5 20.19 15.15 -45.73
CA SER A 5 19.20 15.23 -44.67
C SER A 5 19.61 14.25 -43.58
N ARG A 6 20.20 14.78 -42.49
CA ARG A 6 20.32 14.03 -41.22
C ARG A 6 18.90 13.82 -40.72
N GLY A 7 18.38 12.64 -40.98
CA GLY A 7 17.18 12.17 -40.31
C GLY A 7 17.42 12.20 -38.81
N LEU A 8 16.66 12.99 -38.10
CA LEU A 8 16.52 12.87 -36.65
C LEU A 8 15.93 11.47 -36.40
N GLY A 9 16.83 10.51 -36.24
CA GLY A 9 16.43 9.20 -35.74
C GLY A 9 15.88 9.38 -34.34
N ASP A 10 14.59 9.31 -34.23
CA ASP A 10 13.92 9.18 -32.96
C ASP A 10 14.49 7.96 -32.25
N VAL A 11 15.44 8.21 -31.33
CA VAL A 11 15.92 7.20 -30.41
C VAL A 11 14.79 6.97 -29.42
N TYR A 12 13.84 6.12 -29.80
CA TYR A 12 12.85 5.62 -28.87
C TYR A 12 13.60 4.89 -27.75
N LYS A 13 13.76 5.55 -26.64
CA LYS A 13 14.23 4.90 -25.40
C LYS A 13 13.16 3.89 -25.04
N ARG A 14 13.38 2.63 -25.37
CA ARG A 14 12.55 1.52 -24.94
C ARG A 14 12.68 1.45 -23.41
N GLN A 15 11.70 1.93 -22.70
CA GLN A 15 11.62 1.71 -21.25
C GLN A 15 10.96 0.36 -21.02
N PRO A 16 11.59 -0.56 -20.28
CA PRO A 16 10.93 -1.81 -19.91
C PRO A 16 9.74 -1.51 -19.02
N LEU A 17 8.55 -1.95 -19.44
CA LEU A 17 7.37 -1.95 -18.60
C LEU A 17 7.38 -3.25 -17.79
N LYS A 18 7.44 -3.12 -16.47
CA LYS A 18 7.31 -4.26 -15.56
C LYS A 18 5.84 -4.38 -15.13
N ILE A 19 5.26 -5.56 -15.34
CA ILE A 19 3.93 -5.92 -14.89
C ILE A 19 4.09 -7.07 -13.91
N ASP A 20 3.70 -6.86 -12.66
CA ASP A 20 3.64 -7.91 -11.66
C ASP A 20 2.22 -8.51 -11.69
N ILE A 21 2.14 -9.83 -11.85
CA ILE A 21 0.87 -10.55 -11.90
C ILE A 21 0.75 -11.40 -10.65
N SER A 22 -0.31 -11.18 -9.87
CA SER A 22 -0.69 -12.00 -8.74
C SER A 22 -2.00 -12.73 -9.04
N THR A 23 -2.17 -13.92 -8.53
CA THR A 23 -3.38 -14.72 -8.69
C THR A 23 -3.86 -15.25 -7.36
N GLY A 24 -5.19 -15.31 -7.23
CA GLY A 24 -5.82 -15.91 -6.07
C GLY A 24 -5.80 -15.05 -4.82
N ASP A 25 -5.66 -13.73 -4.88
CA ASP A 25 -5.79 -12.84 -3.72
C ASP A 25 -7.21 -12.87 -3.15
N ALA A 26 -7.34 -12.69 -1.83
CA ALA A 26 -8.63 -12.57 -1.18
C ALA A 26 -9.15 -11.15 -1.36
N ILE A 27 -10.22 -10.97 -2.12
CA ILE A 27 -10.86 -9.66 -2.34
C ILE A 27 -12.15 -9.63 -1.52
N THR A 28 -12.29 -8.67 -0.63
CA THR A 28 -13.41 -8.60 0.32
C THR A 28 -14.13 -7.26 0.24
N PRO A 29 -15.44 -7.23 0.05
CA PRO A 29 -16.33 -8.38 -0.22
C PRO A 29 -16.21 -8.89 -1.66
N LYS A 30 -15.80 -8.06 -2.60
CA LYS A 30 -15.59 -8.36 -4.02
C LYS A 30 -14.85 -7.22 -4.72
N GLU A 31 -14.42 -7.47 -5.95
CA GLU A 31 -13.86 -6.48 -6.85
C GLU A 31 -14.85 -5.34 -7.15
N VAL A 32 -14.31 -4.16 -7.43
CA VAL A 32 -15.09 -2.96 -7.79
C VAL A 32 -14.74 -2.50 -9.20
N ARG A 33 -15.73 -1.91 -9.90
CA ARG A 33 -15.48 -1.21 -11.16
C ARG A 33 -14.89 0.15 -10.84
N TYR A 34 -13.72 0.42 -11.37
CA TYR A 34 -13.04 1.70 -11.25
C TYR A 34 -12.90 2.35 -12.62
N SER A 35 -13.37 3.58 -12.75
CA SER A 35 -13.25 4.35 -13.98
C SER A 35 -11.94 5.15 -13.96
N PHE A 36 -10.95 4.63 -14.66
CA PHE A 36 -9.63 5.24 -14.76
C PHE A 36 -9.61 6.31 -15.86
N LYS A 37 -9.39 7.56 -15.47
CA LYS A 37 -9.26 8.68 -16.42
C LYS A 37 -7.89 8.64 -17.08
N LEU A 38 -7.84 8.66 -18.42
CA LEU A 38 -6.59 8.70 -19.16
C LEU A 38 -5.92 10.06 -19.05
N MET A 39 -4.59 10.08 -18.96
CA MET A 39 -3.82 11.33 -18.80
C MET A 39 -3.76 12.19 -20.06
N LEU A 40 -3.81 11.58 -21.23
CA LEU A 40 -3.59 12.24 -22.52
C LEU A 40 -4.85 12.34 -23.39
N GLU A 41 -5.96 11.81 -22.91
CA GLU A 41 -7.24 11.79 -23.63
C GLU A 41 -8.37 12.12 -22.67
N ASP A 42 -9.41 12.80 -23.16
CA ASP A 42 -10.59 13.12 -22.36
C ASP A 42 -11.60 11.96 -22.36
N ARG A 43 -11.11 10.77 -22.04
CA ARG A 43 -11.92 9.56 -21.83
C ARG A 43 -11.45 8.77 -20.64
N SER A 44 -12.31 7.91 -20.15
CA SER A 44 -11.99 6.96 -19.09
C SER A 44 -12.09 5.54 -19.60
N ILE A 45 -11.38 4.63 -18.97
CA ILE A 45 -11.51 3.18 -19.14
C ILE A 45 -11.98 2.56 -17.84
N ASP A 46 -12.92 1.63 -17.93
CA ASP A 46 -13.36 0.89 -16.74
C ASP A 46 -12.51 -0.35 -16.56
N ILE A 47 -11.95 -0.48 -15.37
CA ILE A 47 -11.15 -1.63 -14.96
C ILE A 47 -11.73 -2.27 -13.69
N TRP A 48 -11.46 -3.55 -13.50
CA TRP A 48 -11.69 -4.18 -12.22
C TRP A 48 -10.54 -3.84 -11.27
N ALA A 49 -10.87 -3.45 -10.07
CA ALA A 49 -9.91 -3.06 -9.04
C ALA A 49 -10.29 -3.66 -7.68
N TYR A 50 -9.33 -3.71 -6.79
CA TYR A 50 -9.60 -3.98 -5.38
C TYR A 50 -10.29 -2.77 -4.75
N ASN A 51 -11.21 -3.01 -3.83
CA ASN A 51 -11.68 -1.94 -2.96
C ASN A 51 -10.55 -1.49 -2.02
N LEU A 52 -10.69 -0.31 -1.46
CA LEU A 52 -9.63 0.30 -0.66
C LEU A 52 -9.32 -0.51 0.62
N GLU A 53 -10.34 -1.08 1.23
CA GLU A 53 -10.20 -1.90 2.44
C GLU A 53 -9.36 -3.14 2.18
N THR A 54 -9.53 -3.82 1.03
CA THR A 54 -8.67 -4.96 0.66
C THR A 54 -7.22 -4.52 0.48
N VAL A 55 -6.97 -3.40 -0.21
CA VAL A 55 -5.60 -2.88 -0.41
C VAL A 55 -4.93 -2.55 0.92
N LEU A 56 -5.66 -1.87 1.82
CA LEU A 56 -5.13 -1.51 3.14
C LEU A 56 -4.91 -2.73 4.03
N ALA A 57 -5.83 -3.70 3.99
CA ALA A 57 -5.72 -4.95 4.74
C ALA A 57 -4.47 -5.76 4.33
N GLU A 58 -4.18 -5.87 3.03
CA GLU A 58 -2.98 -6.56 2.54
C GLU A 58 -1.69 -5.89 2.97
N LYS A 59 -1.65 -4.55 2.97
CA LYS A 59 -0.49 -3.78 3.43
C LYS A 59 -0.28 -3.92 4.94
N LEU A 60 -1.35 -3.80 5.71
CA LEU A 60 -1.33 -3.95 7.16
C LEU A 60 -0.89 -5.36 7.56
N GLU A 61 -1.46 -6.40 6.96
CA GLU A 61 -1.06 -7.79 7.19
C GLU A 61 0.43 -7.99 6.85
N THR A 62 0.91 -7.42 5.74
CA THR A 62 2.33 -7.51 5.36
C THR A 62 3.24 -6.85 6.39
N ILE A 63 2.85 -5.70 6.96
CA ILE A 63 3.62 -5.04 8.02
C ILE A 63 3.67 -5.92 9.27
N ILE A 64 2.53 -6.44 9.71
CA ILE A 64 2.43 -7.30 10.90
C ILE A 64 3.24 -8.58 10.71
N THR A 65 3.09 -9.26 9.58
CA THR A 65 3.74 -10.55 9.34
C THR A 65 5.25 -10.44 9.15
N ARG A 66 5.74 -9.38 8.50
CA ARG A 66 7.18 -9.20 8.27
C ARG A 66 7.91 -8.56 9.43
N THR A 67 7.19 -7.96 10.36
CA THR A 67 7.77 -7.35 11.57
C THR A 67 8.95 -6.42 11.23
N THR A 68 10.03 -6.48 12.01
CA THR A 68 11.26 -5.67 11.80
C THR A 68 12.13 -6.11 10.62
N THR A 69 11.76 -7.20 9.93
CA THR A 69 12.43 -7.63 8.68
C THR A 69 11.80 -7.00 7.44
N ASN A 70 10.76 -6.20 7.60
CA ASN A 70 10.07 -5.54 6.50
C ASN A 70 10.92 -4.39 5.92
N THR A 71 11.35 -4.56 4.66
CA THR A 71 12.08 -3.52 3.92
C THR A 71 11.18 -2.68 3.01
N ARG A 72 9.87 -2.95 2.98
CA ARG A 72 8.89 -2.33 2.08
C ARG A 72 8.32 -1.04 2.69
N MET A 73 9.16 -0.02 2.85
CA MET A 73 8.76 1.27 3.43
C MET A 73 7.62 1.95 2.67
N ARG A 74 7.42 1.58 1.39
CA ARG A 74 6.30 2.07 0.62
C ARG A 74 4.95 1.63 1.18
N ASP A 75 4.83 0.43 1.74
CA ASP A 75 3.56 -0.03 2.32
C ASP A 75 3.14 0.84 3.52
N PHE A 76 4.11 1.31 4.31
CA PHE A 76 3.86 2.26 5.41
C PHE A 76 3.40 3.63 4.88
N TYR A 77 4.08 4.15 3.85
CA TYR A 77 3.68 5.40 3.20
C TYR A 77 2.29 5.30 2.58
N ASP A 78 2.01 4.20 1.87
CA ASP A 78 0.72 3.99 1.21
C ASP A 78 -0.43 3.95 2.23
N ILE A 79 -0.24 3.31 3.40
CA ILE A 79 -1.24 3.35 4.48
C ILE A 79 -1.49 4.80 4.92
N TYR A 80 -0.43 5.56 5.20
CA TYR A 80 -0.55 6.96 5.61
C TYR A 80 -1.32 7.78 4.59
N ILE A 81 -0.91 7.76 3.32
CA ILE A 81 -1.53 8.62 2.30
C ILE A 81 -2.97 8.21 1.99
N LEU A 82 -3.28 6.91 1.97
CA LEU A 82 -4.63 6.42 1.75
C LEU A 82 -5.55 6.74 2.93
N ASP A 83 -5.05 6.69 4.16
CA ASP A 83 -5.78 7.13 5.35
C ASP A 83 -6.09 8.63 5.29
N GLN A 84 -5.10 9.47 4.95
CA GLN A 84 -5.31 10.91 4.80
C GLN A 84 -6.34 11.26 3.71
N LEU A 85 -6.35 10.55 2.60
CA LEU A 85 -7.23 10.84 1.47
C LEU A 85 -8.64 10.23 1.64
N HIS A 86 -8.75 9.09 2.30
CA HIS A 86 -9.94 8.26 2.28
C HIS A 86 -10.37 7.70 3.64
N GLY A 87 -9.64 7.99 4.72
CA GLY A 87 -9.90 7.41 6.05
C GLY A 87 -11.35 7.54 6.52
N ASN A 88 -11.98 8.68 6.23
CA ASN A 88 -13.38 8.95 6.58
C ASN A 88 -14.40 8.11 5.79
N THR A 89 -13.99 7.45 4.70
CA THR A 89 -14.86 6.65 3.84
C THR A 89 -14.69 5.15 4.03
N LEU A 90 -13.71 4.74 4.84
CA LEU A 90 -13.42 3.33 5.11
C LEU A 90 -14.55 2.67 5.88
N ASN A 91 -14.97 1.51 5.40
CA ASN A 91 -15.90 0.67 6.11
C ASN A 91 -15.15 -0.26 7.06
N ARG A 92 -15.30 -0.05 8.38
CA ARG A 92 -14.61 -0.80 9.43
C ARG A 92 -14.84 -2.31 9.32
N GLN A 93 -16.09 -2.73 9.14
CA GLN A 93 -16.42 -4.15 9.03
C GLN A 93 -15.76 -4.78 7.80
N THR A 94 -15.80 -4.09 6.65
CA THR A 94 -15.14 -4.56 5.43
C THR A 94 -13.63 -4.64 5.61
N LEU A 95 -13.01 -3.68 6.30
CA LEU A 95 -11.57 -3.69 6.59
C LEU A 95 -11.19 -4.86 7.49
N TYR A 96 -11.96 -5.10 8.57
CA TYR A 96 -11.79 -6.25 9.46
C TYR A 96 -11.90 -7.57 8.69
N ASP A 97 -12.96 -7.73 7.90
CA ASP A 97 -13.21 -8.95 7.12
C ASP A 97 -12.10 -9.17 6.08
N ALA A 98 -11.62 -8.11 5.43
CA ALA A 98 -10.52 -8.16 4.47
C ALA A 98 -9.20 -8.57 5.14
N LEU A 99 -8.88 -8.00 6.31
CA LEU A 99 -7.68 -8.35 7.06
C LEU A 99 -7.70 -9.82 7.50
N LEU A 100 -8.83 -10.28 8.03
CA LEU A 100 -9.00 -11.67 8.44
C LEU A 100 -8.93 -12.64 7.25
N ALA A 101 -9.58 -12.30 6.13
CA ALA A 101 -9.55 -13.12 4.91
C ALA A 101 -8.13 -13.22 4.33
N THR A 102 -7.38 -12.11 4.33
CA THR A 102 -5.99 -12.06 3.88
C THR A 102 -5.09 -12.92 4.78
N ALA A 103 -5.19 -12.75 6.09
CA ALA A 103 -4.41 -13.53 7.06
C ALA A 103 -4.72 -15.03 6.97
N LYS A 104 -5.99 -15.39 6.92
CA LYS A 104 -6.41 -16.79 6.76
C LYS A 104 -5.85 -17.42 5.49
N LYS A 105 -5.90 -16.70 4.38
CA LYS A 105 -5.36 -17.18 3.10
C LYS A 105 -3.85 -17.39 3.15
N ARG A 106 -3.12 -16.51 3.85
CA ARG A 106 -1.66 -16.57 4.00
C ARG A 106 -1.21 -17.46 5.16
N GLY A 107 -2.14 -17.96 6.00
CA GLY A 107 -1.84 -18.75 7.19
C GLY A 107 -1.13 -17.95 8.28
N THR A 108 -1.47 -16.67 8.41
CA THR A 108 -0.79 -15.71 9.29
C THR A 108 -1.66 -15.20 10.44
N GLU A 109 -2.80 -15.85 10.71
CA GLU A 109 -3.78 -15.43 11.74
C GLU A 109 -3.13 -15.27 13.13
N ARG A 110 -2.12 -16.08 13.44
CA ARG A 110 -1.39 -15.98 14.72
C ARG A 110 -0.74 -14.61 14.90
N HIS A 111 -0.21 -14.02 13.84
CA HIS A 111 0.42 -12.70 13.91
C HIS A 111 -0.61 -11.60 14.20
N LEU A 112 -1.85 -11.76 13.77
CA LEU A 112 -2.92 -10.80 14.11
C LEU A 112 -3.23 -10.80 15.60
N ALA A 113 -3.17 -11.96 16.26
CA ALA A 113 -3.37 -12.04 17.70
C ALA A 113 -2.26 -11.33 18.52
N GLU A 114 -1.07 -11.19 17.94
CA GLU A 114 0.11 -10.55 18.53
C GLU A 114 0.37 -9.15 17.93
N ALA A 115 -0.55 -8.64 17.12
CA ALA A 115 -0.32 -7.44 16.28
C ALA A 115 0.05 -6.20 17.09
N VAL A 116 -0.53 -6.00 18.27
CA VAL A 116 -0.22 -4.84 19.12
C VAL A 116 1.25 -4.86 19.54
N ASP A 117 1.73 -6.02 20.01
CA ASP A 117 3.12 -6.18 20.44
C ASP A 117 4.08 -6.07 19.26
N ILE A 118 3.71 -6.64 18.11
CA ILE A 118 4.48 -6.54 16.87
C ILE A 118 4.59 -5.08 16.43
N LEU A 119 3.50 -4.32 16.45
CA LEU A 119 3.52 -2.91 16.06
C LEU A 119 4.35 -2.06 17.04
N ASN A 120 4.36 -2.41 18.35
CA ASN A 120 5.25 -1.79 19.34
C ASN A 120 6.72 -2.05 19.01
N GLU A 121 7.05 -3.29 18.66
CA GLU A 121 8.41 -3.70 18.27
C GLU A 121 8.85 -2.98 16.98
N VAL A 122 8.00 -2.94 15.95
CA VAL A 122 8.27 -2.26 14.67
C VAL A 122 8.53 -0.77 14.90
N GLU A 123 7.70 -0.11 15.69
CA GLU A 123 7.82 1.32 15.97
C GLU A 123 9.11 1.67 16.72
N SER A 124 9.47 0.88 17.72
CA SER A 124 10.66 1.09 18.55
C SER A 124 11.96 0.64 17.87
N SER A 125 11.89 -0.09 16.76
CA SER A 125 13.05 -0.66 16.08
C SER A 125 13.94 0.41 15.43
N PRO A 126 15.23 0.53 15.86
CA PRO A 126 16.17 1.44 15.19
C PRO A 126 16.43 1.09 13.71
N VAL A 127 16.28 -0.19 13.36
CA VAL A 127 16.43 -0.67 11.98
C VAL A 127 15.32 -0.09 11.10
N MET A 128 14.07 -0.18 11.58
CA MET A 128 12.91 0.34 10.85
C MET A 128 12.98 1.86 10.70
N GLN A 129 13.35 2.58 11.76
CA GLN A 129 13.56 4.02 11.73
C GLN A 129 14.63 4.42 10.70
N LYS A 130 15.74 3.68 10.64
CA LYS A 130 16.81 3.93 9.66
C LYS A 130 16.37 3.63 8.23
N LEU A 131 15.57 2.58 8.02
CA LEU A 131 14.99 2.26 6.71
C LEU A 131 14.04 3.36 6.26
N TRP A 132 13.19 3.88 7.18
CA TRP A 132 12.32 5.01 6.88
C TRP A 132 13.11 6.27 6.54
N GLU A 133 14.14 6.61 7.30
CA GLU A 133 15.04 7.74 7.00
C GLU A 133 15.66 7.63 5.60
N SER A 134 16.07 6.43 5.20
CA SER A 134 16.60 6.18 3.87
C SER A 134 15.55 6.34 2.78
N TYR A 135 14.31 5.95 3.08
CA TYR A 135 13.16 6.09 2.17
C TYR A 135 12.81 7.57 1.96
N ARG A 136 12.64 8.34 3.04
CA ARG A 136 12.26 9.75 2.95
C ARG A 136 13.34 10.62 2.27
N ARG A 137 14.63 10.28 2.38
CA ARG A 137 15.70 10.95 1.63
C ARG A 137 15.64 10.67 0.13
N LYS A 138 15.15 9.52 -0.26
CA LYS A 138 15.06 9.10 -1.67
C LYS A 138 13.82 9.66 -2.36
N PHE A 139 12.74 9.87 -1.63
CA PHE A 139 11.44 10.26 -2.19
C PHE A 139 10.95 11.57 -1.59
N SER A 140 10.95 12.63 -2.41
CA SER A 140 10.58 13.99 -2.00
C SER A 140 9.17 14.10 -1.42
N TYR A 141 8.24 13.27 -1.88
CA TYR A 141 6.88 13.26 -1.35
C TYR A 141 6.76 12.73 0.10
N ALA A 142 7.79 12.08 0.59
CA ALA A 142 7.87 11.57 1.96
C ALA A 142 8.86 12.37 2.86
N ALA A 143 9.51 13.38 2.31
CA ALA A 143 10.64 14.06 2.98
C ALA A 143 10.27 14.63 4.35
N ASP A 144 9.07 15.19 4.50
CA ASP A 144 8.60 15.86 5.72
C ASP A 144 7.86 14.93 6.69
N LEU A 145 7.77 13.63 6.39
CA LEU A 145 7.02 12.65 7.18
C LEU A 145 7.95 11.95 8.19
N GLU A 146 7.74 12.25 9.46
CA GLU A 146 8.46 11.60 10.55
C GLU A 146 7.93 10.17 10.80
N TRP A 147 8.77 9.29 11.34
CA TRP A 147 8.44 7.89 11.60
C TRP A 147 7.23 7.71 12.53
N ASN A 148 7.12 8.53 13.57
CA ASN A 148 5.98 8.50 14.49
C ASN A 148 4.64 8.83 13.82
N ILE A 149 4.65 9.74 12.83
CA ILE A 149 3.44 10.08 12.05
C ILE A 149 2.99 8.88 11.23
N ILE A 150 3.93 8.21 10.58
CA ILE A 150 3.67 7.01 9.77
C ILE A 150 3.16 5.86 10.63
N MET A 151 3.81 5.60 11.76
CA MET A 151 3.37 4.55 12.69
C MET A 151 2.03 4.88 13.34
N GLY A 152 1.75 6.17 13.58
CA GLY A 152 0.43 6.64 14.01
C GLY A 152 -0.68 6.24 13.03
N ALA A 153 -0.46 6.44 11.72
CA ALA A 153 -1.43 6.01 10.70
C ALA A 153 -1.60 4.48 10.66
N VAL A 154 -0.51 3.71 10.75
CA VAL A 154 -0.58 2.24 10.80
C VAL A 154 -1.38 1.76 12.01
N ARG A 155 -1.16 2.34 13.20
CA ARG A 155 -1.90 2.01 14.42
C ARG A 155 -3.38 2.40 14.32
N SER A 156 -3.68 3.58 13.77
CA SER A 156 -5.06 4.02 13.56
C SER A 156 -5.81 3.06 12.63
N LEU A 157 -5.17 2.63 11.54
CA LEU A 157 -5.75 1.66 10.63
C LEU A 157 -5.97 0.30 11.31
N TYR A 158 -5.00 -0.17 12.12
CA TYR A 158 -5.15 -1.40 12.89
C TYR A 158 -6.34 -1.31 13.87
N ALA A 159 -6.45 -0.21 14.63
CA ALA A 159 -7.56 0.01 15.55
C ALA A 159 -8.92 0.07 14.83
N LEU A 160 -8.97 0.61 13.60
CA LEU A 160 -10.17 0.56 12.76
C LEU A 160 -10.51 -0.87 12.31
N SER A 161 -9.51 -1.72 12.16
CA SER A 161 -9.66 -3.12 11.73
C SER A 161 -9.94 -4.08 12.88
N GLU A 162 -10.00 -3.63 14.12
CA GLU A 162 -10.42 -4.47 15.25
C GLU A 162 -11.94 -4.62 15.27
N LYS A 163 -12.40 -5.81 15.67
CA LYS A 163 -13.82 -6.07 15.85
C LYS A 163 -14.36 -5.16 16.96
N GLU A 164 -15.47 -4.49 16.70
CA GLU A 164 -16.18 -3.75 17.75
C GLU A 164 -16.51 -4.73 18.88
N SER A 165 -15.96 -4.48 20.08
CA SER A 165 -16.38 -5.18 21.26
C SER A 165 -17.85 -4.84 21.48
N SER A 166 -18.73 -5.79 21.22
CA SER A 166 -20.15 -5.66 21.57
C SER A 166 -20.23 -5.47 23.08
N LEU A 167 -20.54 -4.25 23.50
CA LEU A 167 -20.93 -3.92 24.89
C LEU A 167 -22.27 -4.56 25.20
#